data_b7255eb29000362b5ed1de2b0d033dd0
#
_entry.id   b7255eb29000362b5ed1de2b0d033dd0
#
_cell.length_a   1.000
_cell.length_b   1.000
_cell.length_c   1.000
_cell.angle_alpha   90.00
_cell.angle_beta   90.00
_cell.angle_gamma   90.00
#
_symmetry.space_group_name_H-M   'P 1'
#
loop_
_entity.id
_entity.type
_entity.pdbx_description
1 polymer ?
#
loop_
_entity_poly.entity_id
_entity_poly.type
_entity_poly.pdbx_seq_one_letter_code
_entity_poly.pdbx_strand_id
1 'polypeptide(L)'
;PSERQGERVVSSLGADVTAQYRRGAEEALRLAELYGCTTAVLKERSPSCGSGAIYDGTFTGTVTEGWGTAAALLRRHGVRVLGESQLASLLEELGSTQ
;
A
#
# COMPACT_ATOMS: atom_id res chain seq x y z
N PRO A 1 10.42 3.66 11.37
CA PRO A 1 9.08 3.26 10.96
C PRO A 1 8.13 4.45 10.91
N SER A 2 7.12 4.35 10.05
CA SER A 2 6.12 5.39 9.84
C SER A 2 4.72 4.78 9.76
N GLU A 3 3.70 5.58 10.12
CA GLU A 3 2.30 5.18 10.04
C GLU A 3 1.45 6.34 9.51
N ARG A 4 0.32 6.02 8.88
CA ARG A 4 -0.61 7.06 8.41
C ARG A 4 -1.47 7.56 9.56
N GLN A 5 -1.66 8.89 9.58
CA GLN A 5 -2.61 9.57 10.46
C GLN A 5 -3.52 10.41 9.54
N GLY A 6 -4.62 9.83 9.08
CA GLY A 6 -5.48 10.43 8.07
C GLY A 6 -4.73 10.61 6.75
N GLU A 7 -4.67 11.83 6.23
CA GLU A 7 -3.94 12.16 4.99
C GLU A 7 -2.43 12.30 5.20
N ARG A 8 -1.96 12.29 6.45
CA ARG A 8 -0.56 12.49 6.79
C ARG A 8 0.13 11.15 7.07
N VAL A 9 1.43 11.11 6.84
CA VAL A 9 2.30 10.00 7.25
C VAL A 9 3.30 10.55 8.26
N VAL A 10 3.37 9.91 9.42
CA VAL A 10 4.19 10.37 10.54
C VAL A 10 5.17 9.27 10.94
N SER A 11 6.44 9.66 11.15
CA SER A 11 7.46 8.73 11.64
C SER A 11 7.28 8.46 13.14
N SER A 12 7.90 7.40 13.63
CA SER A 12 7.88 7.06 15.07
C SER A 12 8.54 8.15 15.92
N LEU A 13 9.33 9.02 15.33
CA LEU A 13 9.95 10.17 16.01
C LEU A 13 9.08 11.43 15.93
N GLY A 14 7.87 11.34 15.38
CA GLY A 14 6.93 12.45 15.29
C GLY A 14 7.13 13.36 14.08
N ALA A 15 8.03 13.04 13.17
CA ALA A 15 8.24 13.85 11.97
C ALA A 15 7.18 13.57 10.91
N ASP A 16 6.66 14.62 10.26
CA ASP A 16 5.75 14.50 9.13
C ASP A 16 6.56 14.16 7.86
N VAL A 17 6.34 12.99 7.33
CA VAL A 17 7.04 12.48 6.14
C VAL A 17 6.08 12.29 4.96
N THR A 18 4.93 12.96 4.99
CA THR A 18 3.88 12.85 3.96
C THR A 18 4.42 13.16 2.56
N ALA A 19 5.21 14.23 2.42
CA ALA A 19 5.76 14.63 1.11
C ALA A 19 6.66 13.55 0.51
N GLN A 20 7.49 12.91 1.33
CA GLN A 20 8.37 11.82 0.89
C GLN A 20 7.55 10.62 0.42
N TYR A 21 6.48 10.27 1.14
CA TYR A 21 5.59 9.17 0.76
C TYR A 21 4.81 9.48 -0.51
N ARG A 22 4.38 10.72 -0.71
CA ARG A 22 3.73 11.15 -1.96
C ARG A 22 4.67 11.04 -3.16
N ARG A 23 5.93 11.47 -3.01
CA ARG A 23 6.91 11.32 -4.07
C ARG A 23 7.18 9.86 -4.41
N GLY A 24 7.29 9.00 -3.40
CA GLY A 24 7.44 7.56 -3.60
C GLY A 24 6.25 6.95 -4.33
N ALA A 25 5.03 7.38 -3.99
CA ALA A 25 3.81 6.94 -4.65
C ALA A 25 3.78 7.36 -6.12
N GLU A 26 4.14 8.61 -6.43
CA GLU A 26 4.20 9.13 -7.80
C GLU A 26 5.23 8.37 -8.64
N GLU A 27 6.39 8.05 -8.07
CA GLU A 27 7.40 7.25 -8.74
C GLU A 27 6.91 5.82 -9.02
N ALA A 28 6.21 5.21 -8.08
CA ALA A 28 5.63 3.89 -8.27
C ALA A 28 4.60 3.89 -9.40
N LEU A 29 3.74 4.91 -9.46
CA LEU A 29 2.77 5.08 -10.52
C LEU A 29 3.45 5.26 -11.88
N ARG A 30 4.48 6.10 -11.94
CA ARG A 30 5.21 6.34 -13.17
C ARG A 30 5.83 5.05 -13.72
N LEU A 31 6.42 4.23 -12.85
CA LEU A 31 6.98 2.93 -13.26
C LEU A 31 5.89 1.98 -13.73
N ALA A 32 4.75 1.93 -13.04
CA ALA A 32 3.63 1.09 -13.45
C ALA A 32 3.11 1.49 -14.83
N GLU A 33 2.96 2.79 -15.09
CA GLU A 33 2.52 3.29 -16.40
C GLU A 33 3.55 3.01 -17.48
N LEU A 34 4.84 3.21 -17.18
CA LEU A 34 5.92 2.99 -18.14
C LEU A 34 5.97 1.53 -18.62
N TYR A 35 5.76 0.60 -17.70
CA TYR A 35 5.81 -0.84 -18.02
C TYR A 35 4.44 -1.45 -18.30
N GLY A 36 3.39 -0.67 -18.33
CA GLY A 36 2.03 -1.15 -18.62
C GLY A 36 1.49 -2.10 -17.57
N CYS A 37 1.88 -1.94 -16.31
CA CYS A 37 1.43 -2.81 -15.23
C CYS A 37 -0.05 -2.58 -14.91
N THR A 38 -0.83 -3.66 -14.89
CA THR A 38 -2.25 -3.62 -14.53
C THR A 38 -2.52 -4.12 -13.13
N THR A 39 -1.57 -4.81 -12.54
CA THR A 39 -1.67 -5.35 -11.18
C THR A 39 -0.35 -5.12 -10.44
N ALA A 40 -0.45 -4.74 -9.18
CA ALA A 40 0.70 -4.58 -8.28
C ALA A 40 0.49 -5.41 -7.02
N VAL A 41 1.52 -6.12 -6.59
CA VAL A 41 1.53 -6.85 -5.33
C VAL A 41 2.43 -6.08 -4.37
N LEU A 42 1.86 -5.60 -3.29
CA LEU A 42 2.54 -4.70 -2.37
C LEU A 42 2.58 -5.29 -0.95
N LYS A 43 3.52 -4.79 -0.16
CA LYS A 43 3.65 -5.18 1.24
C LYS A 43 2.44 -4.70 2.03
N GLU A 44 1.92 -5.57 2.89
CA GLU A 44 0.71 -5.29 3.65
C GLU A 44 0.94 -4.32 4.81
N ARG A 45 -0.11 -3.56 5.15
CA ARG A 45 -0.27 -2.71 6.35
C ARG A 45 0.65 -1.49 6.43
N SER A 46 1.57 -1.32 5.50
CA SER A 46 2.47 -0.16 5.54
C SER A 46 1.76 1.13 5.13
N PRO A 47 2.27 2.31 5.53
CA PRO A 47 1.69 3.59 5.11
C PRO A 47 1.84 3.88 3.62
N SER A 48 2.72 3.16 2.92
CA SER A 48 2.89 3.27 1.47
C SER A 48 2.07 2.22 0.73
N CYS A 49 2.17 0.96 1.14
CA CYS A 49 1.75 -0.20 0.35
C CYS A 49 0.52 -0.93 0.89
N GLY A 50 0.02 -0.58 2.06
CA GLY A 50 -1.11 -1.28 2.66
C GLY A 50 -2.36 -1.26 1.77
N SER A 51 -2.97 -2.42 1.56
CA SER A 51 -4.14 -2.56 0.68
C SER A 51 -5.38 -2.92 1.50
N GLY A 52 -6.19 -1.93 1.84
CA GLY A 52 -7.41 -2.08 2.60
C GLY A 52 -7.24 -2.08 4.11
N ALA A 53 -6.04 -2.29 4.62
CA ALA A 53 -5.73 -2.23 6.04
C ALA A 53 -4.33 -1.64 6.25
N ILE A 54 -4.21 -0.73 7.20
CA ILE A 54 -2.97 -0.05 7.55
C ILE A 54 -2.88 0.12 9.06
N TYR A 55 -1.67 0.35 9.57
CA TYR A 55 -1.50 0.73 10.98
C TYR A 55 -2.17 2.09 11.22
N ASP A 56 -2.80 2.25 12.40
CA ASP A 56 -3.71 3.37 12.67
C ASP A 56 -3.06 4.70 13.07
N GLY A 57 -1.74 4.76 13.09
CA GLY A 57 -1.01 5.98 13.44
C GLY A 57 -0.69 6.13 14.92
N THR A 58 -1.09 5.18 15.76
CA THR A 58 -0.81 5.24 17.21
C THR A 58 0.50 4.56 17.61
N PHE A 59 1.14 3.87 16.66
CA PHE A 59 2.38 3.09 16.89
C PHE A 59 2.22 1.99 17.93
N THR A 60 1.02 1.39 17.98
CA THR A 60 0.66 0.32 18.93
C THR A 60 0.47 -1.04 18.26
N GLY A 61 0.71 -1.13 16.95
CA GLY A 61 0.43 -2.34 16.19
C GLY A 61 -1.04 -2.54 15.83
N THR A 62 -1.89 -1.57 16.16
CA THR A 62 -3.32 -1.60 15.84
C THR A 62 -3.55 -1.25 14.38
N VAL A 63 -4.45 -2.00 13.73
CA VAL A 63 -4.75 -1.87 12.30
C VAL A 63 -6.16 -1.29 12.13
N THR A 64 -6.33 -0.43 11.14
CA THR A 64 -7.62 0.14 10.76
C THR A 64 -7.84 -0.01 9.25
N GLU A 65 -9.07 0.19 8.78
CA GLU A 65 -9.34 0.26 7.36
C GLU A 65 -8.61 1.45 6.75
N GLY A 66 -8.02 1.24 5.59
CA GLY A 66 -7.33 2.30 4.86
C GLY A 66 -6.35 1.75 3.84
N TRP A 67 -5.76 2.66 3.09
CA TRP A 67 -4.82 2.35 2.02
C TRP A 67 -3.53 3.13 2.21
N GLY A 68 -2.42 2.49 1.97
CA GLY A 68 -1.13 3.19 1.93
C GLY A 68 -1.11 4.21 0.79
N THR A 69 -0.21 5.18 0.88
CA THR A 69 -0.14 6.29 -0.08
C THR A 69 0.07 5.81 -1.52
N ALA A 70 1.02 4.92 -1.75
CA ALA A 70 1.27 4.36 -3.09
C ALA A 70 0.14 3.45 -3.53
N ALA A 71 -0.38 2.61 -2.64
CA ALA A 71 -1.48 1.70 -2.95
C ALA A 71 -2.73 2.48 -3.38
N ALA A 72 -3.08 3.54 -2.68
CA ALA A 72 -4.23 4.39 -3.01
C ALA A 72 -4.05 5.08 -4.37
N LEU A 73 -2.87 5.60 -4.66
CA LEU A 73 -2.58 6.28 -5.91
C LEU A 73 -2.66 5.33 -7.10
N LEU A 74 -2.04 4.16 -6.99
CA LEU A 74 -2.08 3.13 -8.04
C LEU A 74 -3.52 2.70 -8.31
N ARG A 75 -4.29 2.46 -7.26
CA ARG A 75 -5.69 2.07 -7.37
C ARG A 75 -6.54 3.12 -8.07
N ARG A 76 -6.35 4.39 -7.78
CA ARG A 76 -7.06 5.49 -8.45
C ARG A 76 -6.77 5.57 -9.95
N HIS A 77 -5.61 5.10 -10.38
CA HIS A 77 -5.21 5.08 -11.78
C HIS A 77 -5.47 3.71 -12.45
N GLY A 78 -6.31 2.89 -11.86
CA GLY A 78 -6.79 1.66 -12.48
C GLY A 78 -5.87 0.45 -12.31
N VAL A 79 -4.83 0.56 -11.50
CA VAL A 79 -3.98 -0.59 -11.19
C VAL A 79 -4.63 -1.40 -10.07
N ARG A 80 -4.80 -2.69 -10.29
CA ARG A 80 -5.31 -3.60 -9.26
C ARG A 80 -4.22 -3.82 -8.22
N VAL A 81 -4.49 -3.49 -6.97
CA VAL A 81 -3.52 -3.60 -5.87
C VAL A 81 -3.88 -4.77 -4.97
N LEU A 82 -2.92 -5.67 -4.78
CA LEU A 82 -3.07 -6.85 -3.92
C LEU A 82 -2.00 -6.82 -2.84
N GLY A 83 -2.36 -7.26 -1.64
CA GLY A 83 -1.39 -7.60 -0.61
C GLY A 83 -0.82 -8.99 -0.85
N GLU A 84 0.28 -9.31 -0.18
CA GLU A 84 0.95 -10.60 -0.33
C GLU A 84 0.05 -11.78 0.05
N SER A 85 -0.77 -11.63 1.09
CA SER A 85 -1.69 -12.70 1.51
C SER A 85 -2.81 -12.92 0.51
N GLN A 86 -3.28 -11.88 -0.16
CA GLN A 86 -4.28 -11.99 -1.21
C GLN A 86 -3.74 -12.74 -2.43
N LEU A 87 -2.48 -12.47 -2.80
CA LEU A 87 -1.82 -13.20 -3.88
C LEU A 87 -1.66 -14.68 -3.53
N ALA A 88 -1.23 -14.98 -2.30
CA ALA A 88 -1.07 -16.37 -1.85
C ALA A 88 -2.39 -17.13 -1.92
N SER A 89 -3.49 -16.52 -1.47
CA SER A 89 -4.83 -17.11 -1.54
C SER A 89 -5.27 -17.35 -2.99
N LEU A 90 -5.01 -16.41 -3.88
CA LEU A 90 -5.35 -16.54 -5.29
C LEU A 90 -4.57 -17.67 -5.95
N LEU A 91 -3.28 -17.78 -5.69
CA LEU A 91 -2.43 -18.86 -6.23
C LEU A 91 -2.86 -20.22 -5.71
N GLU A 92 -3.25 -20.31 -4.43
CA GLU A 92 -3.76 -21.54 -3.83
C GLU A 92 -5.06 -21.97 -4.49
N GLU A 93 -5.97 -21.02 -4.72
CA GLU A 93 -7.23 -21.24 -5.43
C GLU A 93 -7.00 -21.77 -6.85
N LEU A 94 -6.08 -21.15 -7.60
CA LEU A 94 -5.73 -21.59 -8.94
C LEU A 94 -5.08 -22.99 -8.93
N GLY A 95 -4.26 -23.30 -7.93
CA GLY A 95 -3.64 -24.60 -7.77
C GLY A 95 -4.66 -25.68 -7.48
N SER A 96 -5.71 -25.38 -6.73
CA SER A 96 -6.75 -26.35 -6.36
C SER A 96 -7.71 -26.68 -7.50
N THR A 97 -7.76 -25.90 -8.55
CA THR A 97 -8.63 -26.14 -9.71
C THR A 97 -7.98 -27.01 -10.76
N GLN A 98 -6.76 -27.41 -10.55
CA GLN A 98 -6.03 -28.29 -11.44
C GLN A 98 -6.14 -29.76 -10.93
#